data_8c776d5471869572f6f737fb061a96f0
#
_entry.id   8c776d5471869572f6f737fb061a96f0
#
_cell.length_a   1.000
_cell.length_b   1.000
_cell.length_c   1.000
_cell.angle_alpha   90.00
_cell.angle_beta   90.00
_cell.angle_gamma   90.00
#
_symmetry.space_group_name_H-M   'P 1'
#
loop_
_entity.id
_entity.type
_entity.pdbx_description
1 polymer ?
#
loop_
_entity_poly.entity_id
_entity_poly.type
_entity_poly.pdbx_seq_one_letter_code
_entity_poly.pdbx_strand_id
1 'polypeptide(L)'
;PLGITFYAVSMARGDSTYAESADNRTFTNRLSYTYQAIISRKWSEKFSTAIVPSFTHRNLVEFIDNAHDQWTLGAGGRYKLAQRVSLNCEYHFLLKGLKESAQNSLSLGVDIETGGHVFQLHITNSRGMFERAFLTETTGRWRDGALFFGFNLSRVFDF
;
A
#
# COMPACT_ATOMS: atom_id res chain seq x y z
N PRO A 1 23.56 -1.69 8.05
CA PRO A 1 22.76 -0.85 8.94
C PRO A 1 21.28 -1.17 8.79
N LEU A 2 20.51 -0.99 9.86
CA LEU A 2 19.06 -1.10 9.91
C LEU A 2 18.48 0.31 9.81
N GLY A 3 17.50 0.52 8.93
CA GLY A 3 16.75 1.77 8.82
C GLY A 3 15.34 1.59 9.38
N ILE A 4 14.83 2.57 10.12
CA ILE A 4 13.45 2.60 10.58
C ILE A 4 12.85 3.94 10.18
N THR A 5 11.71 3.89 9.49
CA THR A 5 10.93 5.07 9.08
C THR A 5 9.49 4.92 9.56
N PHE A 6 8.97 5.95 10.20
CA PHE A 6 7.55 6.02 10.55
C PHE A 6 6.80 6.83 9.49
N TYR A 7 5.70 6.28 9.03
CA TYR A 7 4.83 6.89 8.04
C TYR A 7 3.40 6.98 8.59
N ALA A 8 2.76 8.11 8.40
CA ALA A 8 1.37 8.32 8.78
C ALA A 8 0.64 9.08 7.68
N VAL A 9 -0.55 8.63 7.33
CA VAL A 9 -1.42 9.28 6.37
C VAL A 9 -2.86 9.32 6.86
N SER A 10 -3.52 10.45 6.60
CA SER A 10 -4.97 10.61 6.78
C SER A 10 -5.62 10.79 5.42
N MET A 11 -6.70 10.06 5.19
CA MET A 11 -7.46 10.10 3.94
C MET A 11 -8.91 10.39 4.21
N ALA A 12 -9.51 11.26 3.38
CA ALA A 12 -10.95 11.51 3.36
C ALA A 12 -11.57 10.81 2.15
N ARG A 13 -12.62 10.03 2.37
CA ARG A 13 -13.38 9.40 1.28
C ARG A 13 -14.22 10.44 0.55
N GLY A 14 -14.02 10.57 -0.77
CA GLY A 14 -14.73 11.52 -1.64
C GLY A 14 -15.97 10.96 -2.32
N ASP A 15 -16.29 9.69 -2.10
CA ASP A 15 -17.35 8.95 -2.78
C ASP A 15 -18.76 9.44 -2.39
N SER A 16 -19.56 9.78 -3.40
CA SER A 16 -20.94 10.28 -3.22
C SER A 16 -21.92 9.20 -2.77
N THR A 17 -21.66 7.93 -3.05
CA THR A 17 -22.52 6.80 -2.64
C THR A 17 -22.65 6.66 -1.12
N TYR A 18 -21.66 7.15 -0.37
CA TYR A 18 -21.70 7.19 1.10
C TYR A 18 -22.40 8.43 1.67
N ALA A 19 -22.75 9.40 0.84
CA ALA A 19 -23.39 10.63 1.27
C ALA A 19 -24.91 10.52 1.46
N GLU A 20 -25.51 9.36 1.13
CA GLU A 20 -26.97 9.18 1.17
C GLU A 20 -27.54 9.06 2.59
N SER A 21 -26.77 8.54 3.56
CA SER A 21 -27.18 8.53 4.96
C SER A 21 -26.71 9.79 5.69
N ALA A 22 -27.54 10.31 6.60
CA ALA A 22 -27.24 11.54 7.36
C ALA A 22 -25.93 11.43 8.17
N ASP A 23 -25.62 10.25 8.70
CA ASP A 23 -24.40 9.97 9.48
C ASP A 23 -23.13 10.00 8.63
N ASN A 24 -23.25 9.71 7.34
CA ASN A 24 -22.10 9.66 6.41
C ASN A 24 -21.72 11.04 5.86
N ARG A 25 -22.52 12.07 6.08
CA ARG A 25 -22.31 13.43 5.57
C ARG A 25 -21.24 14.20 6.35
N THR A 26 -20.95 13.79 7.58
CA THR A 26 -19.93 14.48 8.39
C THR A 26 -18.54 14.19 7.83
N PHE A 27 -17.73 15.23 7.62
CA PHE A 27 -16.35 15.09 7.15
C PHE A 27 -15.54 14.11 8.00
N THR A 28 -15.71 14.17 9.32
CA THR A 28 -15.03 13.31 10.28
C THR A 28 -15.29 11.83 10.03
N ASN A 29 -16.54 11.45 9.72
CA ASN A 29 -16.89 10.04 9.48
C ASN A 29 -16.24 9.48 8.21
N ARG A 30 -15.87 10.34 7.27
CA ARG A 30 -15.20 9.97 6.01
C ARG A 30 -13.70 9.78 6.14
N LEU A 31 -13.13 10.08 7.31
CA LEU A 31 -11.69 9.97 7.55
C LEU A 31 -11.27 8.52 7.86
N SER A 32 -10.10 8.19 7.37
CA SER A 32 -9.35 7.00 7.76
C SER A 32 -7.88 7.38 8.00
N TYR A 33 -7.22 6.65 8.89
CA TYR A 33 -5.86 6.90 9.29
C TYR A 33 -5.05 5.62 9.11
N THR A 34 -3.88 5.73 8.50
CA THR A 34 -2.96 4.60 8.36
C THR A 34 -1.60 4.98 8.95
N TYR A 35 -1.07 4.10 9.78
CA TYR A 35 0.24 4.22 10.41
C TYR A 35 1.08 3.02 10.01
N GLN A 36 2.32 3.25 9.62
CA GLN A 36 3.26 2.21 9.20
C GLN A 36 4.62 2.46 9.85
N ALA A 37 5.27 1.38 10.28
CA ALA A 37 6.68 1.37 10.64
C ALA A 37 7.45 0.57 9.60
N ILE A 38 8.24 1.24 8.77
CA ILE A 38 9.03 0.63 7.71
C ILE A 38 10.40 0.29 8.28
N ILE A 39 10.65 -1.00 8.50
CA ILE A 39 11.91 -1.52 9.03
C ILE A 39 12.68 -2.12 7.87
N SER A 40 13.73 -1.45 7.41
CA SER A 40 14.46 -1.83 6.21
C SER A 40 15.90 -2.20 6.49
N ARG A 41 16.44 -3.12 5.70
CA ARG A 41 17.84 -3.51 5.75
C ARG A 41 18.42 -3.70 4.36
N LYS A 42 19.56 -3.04 4.11
CA LYS A 42 20.41 -3.29 2.95
C LYS A 42 21.38 -4.43 3.30
N TRP A 43 21.24 -5.54 2.61
CA TRP A 43 22.09 -6.74 2.83
C TRP A 43 23.34 -6.70 1.96
N SER A 44 23.21 -6.17 0.75
CA SER A 44 24.33 -5.98 -0.18
C SER A 44 24.08 -4.76 -1.06
N GLU A 45 25.01 -4.42 -1.96
CA GLU A 45 24.80 -3.35 -2.94
C GLU A 45 23.64 -3.62 -3.91
N LYS A 46 23.23 -4.88 -4.04
CA LYS A 46 22.18 -5.31 -4.95
C LYS A 46 20.88 -5.68 -4.26
N PHE A 47 20.89 -6.00 -2.96
CA PHE A 47 19.71 -6.58 -2.30
C PHE A 47 19.36 -5.85 -1.01
N SER A 48 18.11 -5.49 -0.88
CA SER A 48 17.52 -4.94 0.34
C SER A 48 16.12 -5.50 0.58
N THR A 49 15.72 -5.52 1.85
CA THR A 49 14.39 -5.97 2.28
C THR A 49 13.79 -4.97 3.26
N ALA A 50 12.47 -5.01 3.38
CA ALA A 50 11.73 -4.26 4.37
C ALA A 50 10.61 -5.12 4.97
N ILE A 51 10.30 -4.87 6.25
CA ILE A 51 9.11 -5.37 6.94
C ILE A 51 8.31 -4.16 7.37
N VAL A 52 7.00 -4.20 7.15
CA VAL A 52 6.12 -3.04 7.32
C VAL A 52 4.88 -3.43 8.13
N PRO A 53 4.97 -3.51 9.48
CA PRO A 53 3.77 -3.56 10.31
C PRO A 53 2.95 -2.28 10.09
N SER A 54 1.65 -2.45 9.86
CA SER A 54 0.74 -1.37 9.54
C SER A 54 -0.55 -1.48 10.32
N PHE A 55 -1.08 -0.34 10.74
CA PHE A 55 -2.35 -0.19 11.41
C PHE A 55 -3.21 0.81 10.63
N THR A 56 -4.45 0.42 10.32
CA THR A 56 -5.42 1.29 9.65
C THR A 56 -6.67 1.40 10.51
N HIS A 57 -7.06 2.64 10.86
CA HIS A 57 -8.32 2.97 11.51
C HIS A 57 -9.27 3.63 10.52
N ARG A 58 -10.55 3.23 10.56
CA ARG A 58 -11.63 3.86 9.76
C ARG A 58 -12.70 4.39 10.68
N ASN A 59 -13.04 5.65 10.54
CA ASN A 59 -14.15 6.22 11.31
C ASN A 59 -15.50 5.65 10.87
N LEU A 60 -15.62 5.25 9.59
CA LEU A 60 -16.81 4.63 9.04
C LEU A 60 -16.47 3.32 8.36
N VAL A 61 -17.25 2.29 8.67
CA VAL A 61 -17.21 0.97 8.03
C VAL A 61 -18.52 0.72 7.28
N GLU A 62 -18.47 -0.11 6.24
CA GLU A 62 -19.60 -0.35 5.35
C GLU A 62 -20.74 -1.14 6.01
N PHE A 63 -20.38 -2.06 6.91
CA PHE A 63 -21.33 -2.90 7.66
C PHE A 63 -20.97 -2.85 9.14
N ILE A 64 -21.98 -2.99 9.99
CA ILE A 64 -21.82 -2.90 11.46
C ILE A 64 -20.86 -3.96 12.02
N ASP A 65 -20.73 -5.10 11.34
CA ASP A 65 -19.85 -6.20 11.75
C ASP A 65 -18.40 -6.03 11.26
N ASN A 66 -18.12 -5.00 10.46
CA ASN A 66 -16.76 -4.73 10.00
C ASN A 66 -15.95 -4.02 11.09
N ALA A 67 -14.71 -4.45 11.29
CA ALA A 67 -13.84 -3.81 12.24
C ALA A 67 -13.38 -2.44 11.75
N HIS A 68 -13.39 -1.45 12.65
CA HIS A 68 -12.80 -0.14 12.43
C HIS A 68 -11.27 -0.21 12.35
N ASP A 69 -10.69 -1.13 13.15
CA ASP A 69 -9.25 -1.30 13.32
C ASP A 69 -8.76 -2.53 12.56
N GLN A 70 -7.76 -2.32 11.72
CA GLN A 70 -7.21 -3.35 10.84
C GLN A 70 -5.69 -3.38 10.95
N TRP A 71 -5.14 -4.59 11.08
CA TRP A 71 -3.71 -4.82 11.17
C TRP A 71 -3.22 -5.61 9.98
N THR A 72 -2.12 -5.15 9.40
CA THR A 72 -1.45 -5.82 8.28
C THR A 72 0.05 -5.89 8.53
N LEU A 73 0.70 -6.89 7.92
CA LEU A 73 2.14 -7.04 7.93
C LEU A 73 2.64 -7.09 6.50
N GLY A 74 3.36 -6.07 6.08
CA GLY A 74 4.03 -6.02 4.79
C GLY A 74 5.41 -6.65 4.84
N ALA A 75 5.80 -7.28 3.75
CA ALA A 75 7.17 -7.70 3.48
C ALA A 75 7.54 -7.30 2.06
N GLY A 76 8.66 -6.61 1.90
CA GLY A 76 9.12 -6.14 0.61
C GLY A 76 10.58 -6.49 0.35
N GLY A 77 10.93 -6.61 -0.92
CA GLY A 77 12.29 -6.82 -1.37
C GLY A 77 12.59 -6.06 -2.64
N ARG A 78 13.81 -5.54 -2.72
CA ARG A 78 14.35 -4.89 -3.91
C ARG A 78 15.65 -5.58 -4.32
N TYR A 79 15.73 -5.93 -5.60
CA TYR A 79 16.93 -6.50 -6.19
C TYR A 79 17.39 -5.67 -7.39
N LYS A 80 18.64 -5.17 -7.33
CA LYS A 80 19.25 -4.37 -8.38
C LYS A 80 19.81 -5.29 -9.48
N LEU A 81 19.13 -5.33 -10.63
CA LEU A 81 19.55 -6.11 -11.80
C LEU A 81 20.73 -5.47 -12.52
N ALA A 82 20.67 -4.15 -12.69
CA ALA A 82 21.69 -3.34 -13.35
C ALA A 82 21.87 -2.04 -12.60
N GLN A 83 22.83 -1.22 -13.01
CA GLN A 83 23.12 0.05 -12.36
C GLN A 83 21.88 0.96 -12.22
N ARG A 84 20.98 0.90 -13.19
CA ARG A 84 19.78 1.76 -13.27
C ARG A 84 18.45 0.99 -13.26
N VAL A 85 18.47 -0.33 -13.07
CA VAL A 85 17.26 -1.17 -13.11
C VAL A 85 17.19 -2.01 -11.86
N SER A 86 16.05 -1.96 -11.18
CA SER A 86 15.76 -2.77 -9.99
C SER A 86 14.42 -3.49 -10.14
N LEU A 87 14.34 -4.70 -9.61
CA LEU A 87 13.08 -5.42 -9.39
C LEU A 87 12.61 -5.20 -7.97
N ASN A 88 11.32 -5.03 -7.81
CA ASN A 88 10.65 -4.89 -6.52
C ASN A 88 9.56 -5.94 -6.39
N CYS A 89 9.40 -6.47 -5.19
CA CYS A 89 8.31 -7.34 -4.81
C CYS A 89 7.81 -6.89 -3.44
N GLU A 90 6.50 -6.80 -3.28
CA GLU A 90 5.87 -6.39 -2.04
C GLU A 90 4.63 -7.24 -1.79
N TYR A 91 4.51 -7.77 -0.57
CA TYR A 91 3.39 -8.58 -0.14
C TYR A 91 2.86 -8.09 1.20
N HIS A 92 1.56 -7.85 1.29
CA HIS A 92 0.88 -7.44 2.50
C HIS A 92 -0.04 -8.55 2.99
N PHE A 93 0.28 -9.05 4.16
CA PHE A 93 -0.47 -10.09 4.85
C PHE A 93 -1.49 -9.46 5.79
N LEU A 94 -2.72 -9.88 5.68
CA LEU A 94 -3.84 -9.42 6.48
C LEU A 94 -3.88 -10.19 7.80
N LEU A 95 -3.72 -9.49 8.93
CA LEU A 95 -3.66 -10.11 10.26
C LEU A 95 -5.03 -10.14 10.96
N LYS A 96 -5.74 -9.01 10.98
CA LYS A 96 -6.98 -8.86 11.73
C LYS A 96 -7.86 -7.74 11.17
N GLY A 97 -9.16 -7.90 11.35
CA GLY A 97 -10.13 -6.82 11.13
C GLY A 97 -10.66 -6.70 9.71
N LEU A 98 -10.62 -7.77 8.91
CA LEU A 98 -10.92 -7.70 7.50
C LEU A 98 -12.20 -8.41 7.13
N LYS A 99 -12.80 -7.93 6.02
CA LYS A 99 -13.93 -8.59 5.36
C LYS A 99 -13.50 -9.97 4.86
N GLU A 100 -14.41 -10.92 4.84
CA GLU A 100 -14.19 -12.25 4.26
C GLU A 100 -13.75 -12.18 2.78
N SER A 101 -14.15 -11.13 2.06
CA SER A 101 -13.78 -10.90 0.66
C SER A 101 -12.39 -10.29 0.45
N ALA A 102 -11.73 -9.78 1.50
CA ALA A 102 -10.43 -9.16 1.38
C ALA A 102 -9.33 -10.19 1.13
N GLN A 103 -8.44 -9.87 0.21
CA GLN A 103 -7.30 -10.70 -0.19
C GLN A 103 -6.00 -10.02 0.21
N ASN A 104 -4.96 -10.83 0.40
CA ASN A 104 -3.60 -10.31 0.56
C ASN A 104 -3.16 -9.60 -0.72
N SER A 105 -2.54 -8.43 -0.57
CA SER A 105 -2.00 -7.68 -1.69
C SER A 105 -0.61 -8.18 -2.05
N LEU A 106 -0.37 -8.45 -3.32
CA LEU A 106 0.93 -8.77 -3.88
C LEU A 106 1.19 -7.84 -5.07
N SER A 107 2.34 -7.17 -5.03
CA SER A 107 2.80 -6.29 -6.10
C SER A 107 4.18 -6.70 -6.57
N LEU A 108 4.37 -6.68 -7.89
CA LEU A 108 5.66 -6.89 -8.55
C LEU A 108 5.96 -5.66 -9.39
N GLY A 109 7.17 -5.12 -9.30
CA GLY A 109 7.53 -3.90 -9.98
C GLY A 109 8.94 -3.87 -10.54
N VAL A 110 9.16 -2.93 -11.45
CA VAL A 110 10.46 -2.59 -12.01
C VAL A 110 10.67 -1.10 -11.89
N ASP A 111 11.80 -0.71 -11.31
CA ASP A 111 12.25 0.68 -11.27
C ASP A 111 13.34 0.89 -12.33
N ILE A 112 13.22 1.97 -13.09
CA ILE A 112 14.20 2.40 -14.10
C ILE A 112 14.64 3.82 -13.75
N GLU A 113 15.90 3.98 -13.37
CA GLU A 113 16.52 5.26 -13.00
C GLU A 113 17.14 5.92 -14.24
N THR A 114 16.73 7.14 -14.56
CA THR A 114 17.25 7.89 -15.72
C THR A 114 17.66 9.30 -15.29
N GLY A 115 18.90 9.45 -14.77
CA GLY A 115 19.50 10.78 -14.58
C GLY A 115 18.63 11.80 -13.79
N GLY A 116 18.07 11.40 -12.65
CA GLY A 116 17.25 12.26 -11.79
C GLY A 116 15.75 11.93 -11.82
N HIS A 117 15.30 11.08 -12.73
CA HIS A 117 13.93 10.54 -12.71
C HIS A 117 13.97 9.05 -12.42
N VAL A 118 12.96 8.56 -11.70
CA VAL A 118 12.71 7.13 -11.49
C VAL A 118 11.34 6.79 -12.05
N PHE A 119 11.32 5.94 -13.05
CA PHE A 119 10.11 5.34 -13.61
C PHE A 119 9.86 4.03 -12.88
N GLN A 120 8.67 3.88 -12.29
CA GLN A 120 8.26 2.67 -11.59
C GLN A 120 7.06 2.07 -12.30
N LEU A 121 7.23 0.88 -12.81
CA LEU A 121 6.15 0.08 -13.42
C LEU A 121 5.81 -1.05 -12.49
N HIS A 122 4.54 -1.31 -12.24
CA HIS A 122 4.14 -2.42 -11.39
C HIS A 122 2.84 -3.08 -11.82
N ILE A 123 2.71 -4.35 -11.47
CA ILE A 123 1.48 -5.13 -11.52
C ILE A 123 1.12 -5.58 -10.11
N THR A 124 -0.17 -5.49 -9.79
CA THR A 124 -0.69 -5.83 -8.48
C THR A 124 -2.12 -6.37 -8.59
N ASN A 125 -2.56 -7.12 -7.59
CA ASN A 125 -3.97 -7.50 -7.47
C ASN A 125 -4.82 -6.46 -6.71
N SER A 126 -4.22 -5.36 -6.25
CA SER A 126 -4.93 -4.25 -5.64
C SER A 126 -5.30 -3.19 -6.69
N ARG A 127 -6.56 -2.79 -6.73
CA ARG A 127 -7.01 -1.74 -7.66
C ARG A 127 -6.58 -0.34 -7.24
N GLY A 128 -6.55 -0.08 -5.94
CA GLY A 128 -6.16 1.23 -5.39
C GLY A 128 -4.67 1.29 -5.07
N MET A 129 -4.03 2.43 -5.36
CA MET A 129 -2.61 2.68 -5.12
C MET A 129 -2.35 3.47 -3.83
N PHE A 130 -3.37 3.70 -3.02
CA PHE A 130 -3.26 4.36 -1.72
C PHE A 130 -3.32 3.34 -0.58
N GLU A 131 -2.73 3.65 0.56
CA GLU A 131 -2.44 2.73 1.66
C GLU A 131 -3.67 1.93 2.12
N ARG A 132 -4.77 2.59 2.39
CA ARG A 132 -6.00 1.92 2.82
C ARG A 132 -6.43 0.86 1.80
N ALA A 133 -6.35 1.17 0.49
CA ALA A 133 -6.84 0.26 -0.54
C ALA A 133 -6.00 -1.02 -0.65
N PHE A 134 -4.69 -0.89 -0.80
CA PHE A 134 -3.85 -2.07 -0.98
C PHE A 134 -3.61 -2.85 0.33
N LEU A 135 -3.67 -2.20 1.48
CA LEU A 135 -3.54 -2.87 2.77
C LEU A 135 -4.81 -3.61 3.19
N THR A 136 -6.01 -3.05 2.91
CA THR A 136 -7.23 -3.51 3.57
C THR A 136 -8.45 -3.72 2.66
N GLU A 137 -8.39 -3.32 1.39
CA GLU A 137 -9.53 -3.37 0.46
C GLU A 137 -9.23 -4.15 -0.83
N THR A 138 -8.12 -4.87 -0.87
CA THR A 138 -7.77 -5.70 -2.03
C THR A 138 -8.78 -6.83 -2.20
N THR A 139 -9.41 -6.91 -3.36
CA THR A 139 -10.39 -7.96 -3.71
C THR A 139 -9.91 -8.84 -4.87
N GLY A 140 -8.92 -8.37 -5.61
CA GLY A 140 -8.35 -9.10 -6.74
C GLY A 140 -7.60 -10.35 -6.31
N ARG A 141 -7.65 -11.39 -7.15
CA ARG A 141 -6.88 -12.62 -6.95
C ARG A 141 -5.97 -12.85 -8.15
N TRP A 142 -4.70 -13.09 -7.89
CA TRP A 142 -3.72 -13.44 -8.93
C TRP A 142 -4.14 -14.66 -9.75
N ARG A 143 -4.77 -15.65 -9.09
CA ARG A 143 -5.24 -16.88 -9.75
C ARG A 143 -6.33 -16.63 -10.78
N ASP A 144 -7.13 -15.60 -10.59
CA ASP A 144 -8.28 -15.26 -11.43
C ASP A 144 -7.89 -14.23 -12.50
N GLY A 145 -6.60 -13.86 -12.59
CA GLY A 145 -6.10 -12.86 -13.52
C GLY A 145 -6.59 -11.43 -13.21
N ALA A 146 -7.12 -11.19 -12.01
CA ALA A 146 -7.54 -9.85 -11.58
C ALA A 146 -6.32 -9.00 -11.22
N LEU A 147 -5.61 -8.54 -12.25
CA LEU A 147 -4.38 -7.77 -12.14
C LEU A 147 -4.57 -6.36 -12.66
N PHE A 148 -3.96 -5.42 -11.95
CA PHE A 148 -3.97 -4.01 -12.29
C PHE A 148 -2.55 -3.57 -12.58
N PHE A 149 -2.41 -2.75 -13.60
CA PHE A 149 -1.16 -2.16 -14.01
C PHE A 149 -1.08 -0.73 -13.49
N GLY A 150 0.04 -0.36 -12.91
CA GLY A 150 0.26 1.00 -12.43
C GLY A 150 1.67 1.49 -12.77
N PHE A 151 1.81 2.81 -12.81
CA PHE A 151 3.11 3.42 -12.93
C PHE A 151 3.22 4.67 -12.07
N ASN A 152 4.45 4.96 -11.59
CA ASN A 152 4.81 6.19 -10.93
C ASN A 152 6.02 6.83 -11.62
N LEU A 153 6.07 8.14 -11.58
CA LEU A 153 7.23 8.91 -11.98
C LEU A 153 7.64 9.82 -10.82
N SER A 154 8.86 9.61 -10.32
CA SER A 154 9.43 10.46 -9.29
C SER A 154 10.69 11.17 -9.79
N ARG A 155 10.94 12.36 -9.24
CA ARG A 155 12.14 13.14 -9.52
C ARG A 155 12.73 13.68 -8.22
N VAL A 156 14.05 13.53 -8.08
CA VAL A 156 14.81 14.18 -7.02
C VAL A 156 15.38 15.49 -7.57
N PHE A 157 15.14 16.57 -6.85
CA PHE A 157 15.73 17.88 -7.14
C PHE A 157 16.84 18.12 -6.12
N ASP A 158 18.08 18.25 -6.60
CA ASP A 158 19.22 18.71 -5.81
C ASP A 158 19.28 20.25 -5.95
N PHE A 159 19.21 20.95 -4.82
CA PHE A 159 19.29 22.40 -4.75
C PHE A 159 20.64 22.82 -4.16
#